data_665d64a30448e8b7b9de7d36ce55faf2
#
_entry.id   665d64a30448e8b7b9de7d36ce55faf2
#
_cell.length_a   1.000
_cell.length_b   1.000
_cell.length_c   1.000
_cell.angle_alpha   90.00
_cell.angle_beta   90.00
_cell.angle_gamma   90.00
#
_symmetry.space_group_name_H-M   'P 1'
#
loop_
_entity.id
_entity.type
_entity.pdbx_description
1 polymer ?
#
loop_
_entity_poly.entity_id
_entity_poly.type
_entity_poly.pdbx_seq_one_letter_code
_entity_poly.pdbx_strand_id
1 'polypeptide(L)'
;MSSMDDKYIKAWLWRRLAATWIDSFVIYAIAAFLITSTTIIRLRISLEPLYIVLTAVYGTALLAWRGQTIGKMLMGITVSTKTGDRLSLRVALVREVLGKWGITVALPVILGRALVGQAWVPTAYDMLILLPVLLLLLVHYLIAKQTWYDQLAGTNVGRVTGSGGRVWPVFVTLIGAAILGLGTKAMEFKVQDWIPCRLAIYRSMRSTGPYAAFLKQGQATPVDYVIGLFDRYDVVVLCERMHPEGSQWEFIYEVLQDPRFVERVGHVFTEIGQVGMQAYLDDFMATDGLDASEIQERVVHIMRNWAVWPAWTNTNFYTYLTRLYALNQSLPADRRIQHHFTDMSVNWSAMTREEEYQAFWRSLWNRDERMAQRVIEKMGRLAESRSTPPKCLVVMNYRHAFDLTGRSPEVKRFNTYEFLKDTFGNRAANVLLNTRIAISVPIAGGLWDVAFEETGNRPAGFDFEGSPFGKDPFDMFPFNPTIKGKLKYQDVFTGLVYAHPLDDQYLQNGIPGYFEGFEEEVLRRARLISEGFSLHIEYLIYREKKGDVAWKSELPGHEIETLLELCLLGLNGVGLMIGVGTIALGWGLAMWKRRK
;
A
#
# COMPACT_ATOMS: atom_id res chain seq x y z
N MET A 1 -19.35 -10.66 -65.76
CA MET A 1 -19.20 -10.90 -64.32
C MET A 1 -17.74 -11.17 -64.03
N SER A 2 -16.86 -10.20 -64.12
CA SER A 2 -15.48 -10.26 -63.67
C SER A 2 -15.09 -8.84 -63.32
N SER A 3 -14.62 -8.60 -62.14
CA SER A 3 -13.80 -7.43 -61.71
C SER A 3 -14.14 -6.80 -60.37
N MET A 4 -14.92 -7.43 -59.51
CA MET A 4 -15.15 -6.92 -58.16
C MET A 4 -14.31 -7.64 -57.06
N ASP A 5 -13.70 -8.80 -57.37
CA ASP A 5 -12.99 -9.60 -56.34
C ASP A 5 -11.53 -9.22 -56.11
N ASP A 6 -10.92 -8.38 -56.99
CA ASP A 6 -9.48 -8.06 -56.90
C ASP A 6 -9.13 -6.89 -55.97
N LYS A 7 -10.11 -6.19 -55.41
CA LYS A 7 -9.86 -5.01 -54.53
C LYS A 7 -9.71 -5.31 -53.05
N TYR A 8 -10.05 -6.50 -52.57
CA TYR A 8 -10.03 -6.83 -51.16
C TYR A 8 -9.10 -8.00 -50.83
N ILE A 9 -7.82 -7.74 -50.64
CA ILE A 9 -6.89 -8.70 -50.02
C ILE A 9 -7.18 -8.71 -48.53
N LYS A 10 -7.63 -9.83 -47.95
CA LYS A 10 -7.85 -9.99 -46.49
C LYS A 10 -6.57 -9.64 -45.75
N ALA A 11 -6.70 -8.85 -44.69
CA ALA A 11 -5.57 -8.48 -43.86
C ALA A 11 -5.05 -9.71 -43.06
N TRP A 12 -3.74 -9.94 -43.12
CA TRP A 12 -3.09 -11.00 -42.34
C TRP A 12 -3.28 -10.79 -40.84
N LEU A 13 -3.41 -11.87 -40.09
CA LEU A 13 -3.67 -11.84 -38.64
C LEU A 13 -2.65 -10.99 -37.88
N TRP A 14 -1.34 -11.12 -38.16
CA TRP A 14 -0.31 -10.34 -37.50
C TRP A 14 -0.48 -8.83 -37.64
N ARG A 15 -0.95 -8.33 -38.80
CA ARG A 15 -1.25 -6.89 -38.98
C ARG A 15 -2.41 -6.43 -38.12
N ARG A 16 -3.40 -7.27 -37.93
CA ARG A 16 -4.55 -6.99 -37.06
C ARG A 16 -4.13 -6.96 -35.61
N LEU A 17 -3.29 -7.91 -35.17
CA LEU A 17 -2.72 -7.93 -33.82
C LEU A 17 -1.82 -6.73 -33.55
N ALA A 18 -0.90 -6.42 -34.49
CA ALA A 18 -0.05 -5.24 -34.41
C ALA A 18 -0.85 -3.94 -34.38
N ALA A 19 -1.89 -3.79 -35.19
CA ALA A 19 -2.78 -2.64 -35.14
C ALA A 19 -3.51 -2.50 -33.80
N THR A 20 -4.00 -3.62 -33.25
CA THR A 20 -4.63 -3.62 -31.94
C THR A 20 -3.65 -3.24 -30.83
N TRP A 21 -2.42 -3.74 -30.87
CA TRP A 21 -1.36 -3.37 -29.94
C TRP A 21 -1.06 -1.87 -29.98
N ILE A 22 -0.87 -1.31 -31.17
CA ILE A 22 -0.63 0.12 -31.34
C ILE A 22 -1.80 0.96 -30.82
N ASP A 23 -3.05 0.56 -31.12
CA ASP A 23 -4.25 1.22 -30.63
C ASP A 23 -4.31 1.18 -29.09
N SER A 24 -4.03 0.02 -28.49
CA SER A 24 -3.99 -0.15 -27.03
C SER A 24 -2.95 0.74 -26.38
N PHE A 25 -1.75 0.86 -26.97
CA PHE A 25 -0.71 1.76 -26.49
C PHE A 25 -1.15 3.24 -26.55
N VAL A 26 -1.74 3.69 -27.66
CA VAL A 26 -2.22 5.07 -27.79
C VAL A 26 -3.27 5.40 -26.75
N ILE A 27 -4.24 4.50 -26.54
CA ILE A 27 -5.29 4.70 -25.54
C ILE A 27 -4.73 4.70 -24.13
N TYR A 28 -3.78 3.79 -23.84
CA TYR A 28 -3.12 3.74 -22.55
C TYR A 28 -2.33 5.03 -22.26
N ALA A 29 -1.63 5.57 -23.26
CA ALA A 29 -0.91 6.83 -23.12
C ALA A 29 -1.86 8.01 -22.83
N ILE A 30 -3.02 8.04 -23.50
CA ILE A 30 -4.05 9.06 -23.24
C ILE A 30 -4.64 8.88 -21.83
N ALA A 31 -4.96 7.66 -21.43
CA ALA A 31 -5.49 7.36 -20.10
C ALA A 31 -4.50 7.75 -19.01
N ALA A 32 -3.23 7.38 -19.14
CA ALA A 32 -2.17 7.74 -18.22
C ALA A 32 -2.00 9.27 -18.09
N PHE A 33 -2.06 10.00 -19.21
CA PHE A 33 -2.03 11.46 -19.19
C PHE A 33 -3.23 12.07 -18.47
N LEU A 34 -4.44 11.59 -18.76
CA LEU A 34 -5.65 12.08 -18.11
C LEU A 34 -5.62 11.79 -16.60
N ILE A 35 -5.19 10.60 -16.20
CA ILE A 35 -5.06 10.24 -14.79
C ILE A 35 -4.04 11.15 -14.11
N THR A 36 -2.86 11.34 -14.69
CA THR A 36 -1.86 12.25 -14.16
C THR A 36 -2.41 13.67 -14.02
N SER A 37 -3.12 14.16 -15.04
CA SER A 37 -3.72 15.49 -15.02
C SER A 37 -4.84 15.61 -13.99
N THR A 38 -5.71 14.60 -13.86
CA THR A 38 -6.83 14.60 -12.91
C THR A 38 -6.37 14.35 -11.49
N THR A 39 -5.26 13.64 -11.30
CA THR A 39 -4.61 13.48 -9.99
C THR A 39 -4.13 14.83 -9.48
N ILE A 40 -3.55 15.65 -10.33
CA ILE A 40 -3.14 17.04 -9.99
C ILE A 40 -4.34 17.90 -9.54
N ILE A 41 -5.52 17.69 -10.11
CA ILE A 41 -6.77 18.41 -9.74
C ILE A 41 -7.69 17.63 -8.79
N ARG A 42 -7.22 16.52 -8.20
CA ARG A 42 -7.92 15.66 -7.23
C ARG A 42 -9.17 14.91 -7.70
N LEU A 43 -9.37 14.81 -9.00
CA LEU A 43 -10.35 13.86 -9.53
C LEU A 43 -9.73 12.46 -9.56
N ARG A 44 -10.11 11.58 -8.62
CA ARG A 44 -9.66 10.18 -8.61
C ARG A 44 -10.42 9.39 -9.67
N ILE A 45 -9.83 9.23 -10.81
CA ILE A 45 -10.35 8.37 -11.88
C ILE A 45 -9.47 7.12 -11.90
N SER A 46 -10.09 5.94 -11.75
CA SER A 46 -9.35 4.68 -11.90
C SER A 46 -8.98 4.42 -13.35
N LEU A 47 -7.78 3.89 -13.56
CA LEU A 47 -7.22 3.61 -14.89
C LEU A 47 -8.10 2.66 -15.71
N GLU A 48 -8.57 1.58 -15.06
CA GLU A 48 -9.31 0.52 -15.76
C GLU A 48 -10.62 0.98 -16.41
N PRO A 49 -11.58 1.61 -15.69
CA PRO A 49 -12.81 2.09 -16.33
C PRO A 49 -12.53 3.21 -17.34
N LEU A 50 -11.56 4.09 -17.09
CA LEU A 50 -11.19 5.13 -18.05
C LEU A 50 -10.64 4.52 -19.34
N TYR A 51 -9.75 3.53 -19.25
CA TYR A 51 -9.20 2.81 -20.40
C TYR A 51 -10.29 2.14 -21.23
N ILE A 52 -11.26 1.49 -20.58
CA ILE A 52 -12.39 0.82 -21.26
C ILE A 52 -13.23 1.85 -22.02
N VAL A 53 -13.60 2.96 -21.37
CA VAL A 53 -14.41 4.03 -21.98
C VAL A 53 -13.66 4.66 -23.16
N LEU A 54 -12.39 5.02 -22.97
CA LEU A 54 -11.57 5.60 -24.04
C LEU A 54 -11.44 4.64 -25.22
N THR A 55 -11.26 3.35 -24.98
CA THR A 55 -11.15 2.33 -26.03
C THR A 55 -12.44 2.23 -26.83
N ALA A 56 -13.59 2.22 -26.16
CA ALA A 56 -14.89 2.16 -26.78
C ALA A 56 -15.15 3.41 -27.66
N VAL A 57 -14.91 4.60 -27.12
CA VAL A 57 -15.08 5.88 -27.83
C VAL A 57 -14.11 6.00 -29.00
N TYR A 58 -12.82 5.76 -28.77
CA TYR A 58 -11.77 5.84 -29.78
C TYR A 58 -12.02 4.89 -30.95
N GLY A 59 -12.28 3.61 -30.67
CA GLY A 59 -12.52 2.60 -31.68
C GLY A 59 -13.75 2.90 -32.50
N THR A 60 -14.87 3.22 -31.84
CA THR A 60 -16.15 3.52 -32.50
C THR A 60 -16.08 4.78 -33.36
N ALA A 61 -15.57 5.87 -32.80
CA ALA A 61 -15.52 7.16 -33.53
C ALA A 61 -14.64 7.10 -34.79
N LEU A 62 -13.42 6.55 -34.65
CA LEU A 62 -12.49 6.48 -35.77
C LEU A 62 -12.92 5.47 -36.85
N LEU A 63 -13.54 4.37 -36.48
CA LEU A 63 -14.06 3.42 -37.46
C LEU A 63 -15.29 3.97 -38.21
N ALA A 64 -16.22 4.62 -37.50
CA ALA A 64 -17.35 5.29 -38.16
C ALA A 64 -16.91 6.40 -39.08
N TRP A 65 -15.90 7.19 -38.69
CA TRP A 65 -15.42 8.32 -39.46
C TRP A 65 -14.57 7.90 -40.67
N ARG A 66 -13.61 6.97 -40.50
CA ARG A 66 -12.59 6.64 -41.49
C ARG A 66 -12.48 5.17 -41.85
N GLY A 67 -13.17 4.29 -41.18
CA GLY A 67 -12.97 2.83 -41.29
C GLY A 67 -11.64 2.35 -40.75
N GLN A 68 -10.87 3.24 -40.09
CA GLN A 68 -9.51 2.94 -39.59
C GLN A 68 -9.26 3.62 -38.27
N THR A 69 -8.70 2.88 -37.32
CA THR A 69 -8.04 3.43 -36.13
C THR A 69 -6.58 3.80 -36.46
N ILE A 70 -5.88 4.49 -35.56
CA ILE A 70 -4.49 4.89 -35.77
C ILE A 70 -3.60 3.67 -36.02
N GLY A 71 -3.73 2.63 -35.20
CA GLY A 71 -2.99 1.37 -35.41
C GLY A 71 -3.29 0.74 -36.76
N LYS A 72 -4.57 0.76 -37.20
CA LYS A 72 -4.95 0.24 -38.50
C LYS A 72 -4.39 1.09 -39.67
N MET A 73 -4.34 2.42 -39.50
CA MET A 73 -3.68 3.30 -40.47
C MET A 73 -2.20 2.97 -40.63
N LEU A 74 -1.48 2.81 -39.50
CA LEU A 74 -0.06 2.48 -39.49
C LEU A 74 0.23 1.10 -40.10
N MET A 75 -0.64 0.13 -39.86
CA MET A 75 -0.52 -1.24 -40.38
C MET A 75 -1.12 -1.41 -41.80
N GLY A 76 -1.69 -0.34 -42.39
CA GLY A 76 -2.23 -0.38 -43.72
C GLY A 76 -3.44 -1.29 -43.90
N ILE A 77 -4.34 -1.33 -42.90
CA ILE A 77 -5.59 -2.10 -42.93
C ILE A 77 -6.79 -1.21 -42.69
N THR A 78 -7.93 -1.58 -43.25
CA THR A 78 -9.21 -0.86 -43.12
C THR A 78 -10.35 -1.81 -42.80
N VAL A 79 -11.39 -1.28 -42.17
CA VAL A 79 -12.64 -2.00 -41.86
C VAL A 79 -13.74 -1.37 -42.73
N SER A 80 -14.52 -2.21 -43.36
CA SER A 80 -15.67 -1.82 -44.18
C SER A 80 -16.85 -2.77 -43.93
N THR A 81 -18.01 -2.42 -44.44
CA THR A 81 -19.14 -3.36 -44.54
C THR A 81 -18.80 -4.49 -45.53
N LYS A 82 -19.62 -5.54 -45.57
CA LYS A 82 -19.48 -6.63 -46.56
C LYS A 82 -19.64 -6.13 -47.98
N THR A 83 -20.38 -5.02 -48.20
CA THR A 83 -20.55 -4.35 -49.47
C THR A 83 -19.40 -3.42 -49.84
N GLY A 84 -18.42 -3.21 -48.94
CA GLY A 84 -17.28 -2.31 -49.17
C GLY A 84 -17.52 -0.87 -48.73
N ASP A 85 -18.70 -0.56 -48.20
CA ASP A 85 -19.06 0.78 -47.77
C ASP A 85 -18.45 1.15 -46.43
N ARG A 86 -18.51 2.46 -46.11
CA ARG A 86 -18.11 2.97 -44.80
C ARG A 86 -19.03 2.45 -43.69
N LEU A 87 -18.47 2.28 -42.50
CA LEU A 87 -19.26 1.87 -41.34
C LEU A 87 -20.15 3.02 -40.86
N SER A 88 -21.41 2.72 -40.58
CA SER A 88 -22.26 3.61 -39.79
C SER A 88 -21.83 3.57 -38.32
N LEU A 89 -22.16 4.61 -37.55
CA LEU A 89 -21.90 4.67 -36.13
C LEU A 89 -22.48 3.45 -35.39
N ARG A 90 -23.69 3.03 -35.78
CA ARG A 90 -24.36 1.84 -35.19
C ARG A 90 -23.55 0.56 -35.43
N VAL A 91 -23.05 0.33 -36.62
CA VAL A 91 -22.25 -0.87 -36.96
C VAL A 91 -20.91 -0.81 -36.24
N ALA A 92 -20.27 0.36 -36.12
CA ALA A 92 -19.05 0.54 -35.37
C ALA A 92 -19.24 0.26 -33.87
N LEU A 93 -20.36 0.72 -33.26
CA LEU A 93 -20.74 0.43 -31.88
C LEU A 93 -20.95 -1.08 -31.64
N VAL A 94 -21.75 -1.74 -32.52
CA VAL A 94 -21.97 -3.18 -32.40
C VAL A 94 -20.64 -3.94 -32.47
N ARG A 95 -19.73 -3.52 -33.35
CA ARG A 95 -18.45 -4.18 -33.53
C ARG A 95 -17.50 -3.97 -32.35
N GLU A 96 -17.26 -2.72 -31.97
CA GLU A 96 -16.23 -2.37 -30.95
C GLU A 96 -16.78 -2.55 -29.53
N VAL A 97 -17.95 -1.99 -29.22
CA VAL A 97 -18.47 -2.00 -27.85
C VAL A 97 -19.11 -3.34 -27.51
N LEU A 98 -20.13 -3.77 -28.27
CA LEU A 98 -20.83 -4.99 -27.96
C LEU A 98 -19.98 -6.24 -28.25
N GLY A 99 -19.43 -6.34 -29.45
CA GLY A 99 -18.72 -7.53 -29.92
C GLY A 99 -17.33 -7.66 -29.30
N LYS A 100 -16.45 -6.69 -29.57
CA LYS A 100 -15.04 -6.80 -29.17
C LYS A 100 -14.85 -6.64 -27.65
N TRP A 101 -15.45 -5.64 -27.03
CA TRP A 101 -15.24 -5.38 -25.59
C TRP A 101 -16.29 -6.05 -24.72
N GLY A 102 -17.58 -5.95 -25.05
CA GLY A 102 -18.65 -6.53 -24.22
C GLY A 102 -18.57 -8.04 -24.14
N ILE A 103 -18.72 -8.73 -25.26
CA ILE A 103 -18.83 -10.20 -25.26
C ILE A 103 -17.44 -10.86 -25.18
N THR A 104 -16.38 -10.29 -25.80
CA THR A 104 -15.05 -10.95 -25.79
C THR A 104 -14.27 -10.73 -24.49
N VAL A 105 -14.46 -9.60 -23.82
CA VAL A 105 -13.66 -9.22 -22.66
C VAL A 105 -14.51 -9.11 -21.38
N ALA A 106 -15.50 -8.22 -21.37
CA ALA A 106 -16.23 -7.91 -20.14
C ALA A 106 -17.07 -9.10 -19.65
N LEU A 107 -17.82 -9.74 -20.52
CA LEU A 107 -18.69 -10.85 -20.12
C LEU A 107 -17.92 -12.04 -19.53
N PRO A 108 -16.83 -12.55 -20.14
CA PRO A 108 -16.04 -13.62 -19.54
C PRO A 108 -15.43 -13.24 -18.18
N VAL A 109 -14.93 -12.01 -18.04
CA VAL A 109 -14.36 -11.53 -16.77
C VAL A 109 -15.43 -11.45 -15.69
N ILE A 110 -16.60 -10.90 -15.99
CA ILE A 110 -17.73 -10.82 -15.04
C ILE A 110 -18.17 -12.23 -14.61
N LEU A 111 -18.37 -13.13 -15.56
CA LEU A 111 -18.78 -14.51 -15.29
C LEU A 111 -17.70 -15.26 -14.50
N GLY A 112 -16.43 -15.12 -14.88
CA GLY A 112 -15.32 -15.77 -14.20
C GLY A 112 -15.19 -15.29 -12.75
N ARG A 113 -15.30 -13.98 -12.50
CA ARG A 113 -15.30 -13.41 -11.14
C ARG A 113 -16.51 -13.88 -10.32
N ALA A 114 -17.69 -13.96 -10.93
CA ALA A 114 -18.89 -14.47 -10.27
C ALA A 114 -18.76 -15.96 -9.88
N LEU A 115 -18.11 -16.78 -10.71
CA LEU A 115 -17.89 -18.20 -10.42
C LEU A 115 -16.89 -18.43 -9.28
N VAL A 116 -15.90 -17.55 -9.14
CA VAL A 116 -14.89 -17.63 -8.05
C VAL A 116 -15.46 -17.14 -6.71
N GLY A 117 -16.62 -16.46 -6.71
CA GLY A 117 -17.31 -16.02 -5.48
C GLY A 117 -16.58 -14.96 -4.65
N GLN A 118 -15.55 -14.34 -5.21
CA GLN A 118 -14.78 -13.27 -4.55
C GLN A 118 -14.91 -11.97 -5.32
N ALA A 119 -15.36 -10.94 -4.65
CA ALA A 119 -15.39 -9.58 -5.19
C ALA A 119 -13.96 -9.00 -5.44
N TRP A 120 -12.95 -9.65 -4.91
CA TRP A 120 -11.55 -9.22 -4.96
C TRP A 120 -10.65 -10.34 -5.50
N VAL A 121 -10.49 -10.35 -6.81
CA VAL A 121 -9.55 -11.24 -7.50
C VAL A 121 -8.45 -10.37 -8.10
N PRO A 122 -7.15 -10.65 -7.86
CA PRO A 122 -6.07 -9.93 -8.50
C PRO A 122 -6.20 -9.91 -10.02
N THR A 123 -5.82 -8.82 -10.67
CA THR A 123 -5.90 -8.63 -12.14
C THR A 123 -5.24 -9.78 -12.95
N ALA A 124 -4.30 -10.50 -12.32
CA ALA A 124 -3.69 -11.70 -12.91
C ALA A 124 -4.71 -12.81 -13.21
N TYR A 125 -5.78 -12.95 -12.43
CA TYR A 125 -6.84 -13.93 -12.69
C TYR A 125 -7.68 -13.56 -13.91
N ASP A 126 -7.88 -12.27 -14.17
CA ASP A 126 -8.60 -11.84 -15.38
C ASP A 126 -7.85 -12.27 -16.64
N MET A 127 -6.52 -12.26 -16.60
CA MET A 127 -5.69 -12.78 -17.68
C MET A 127 -5.86 -14.30 -17.87
N LEU A 128 -5.97 -15.06 -16.78
CA LEU A 128 -6.22 -16.51 -16.84
C LEU A 128 -7.62 -16.81 -17.41
N ILE A 129 -8.63 -16.00 -17.07
CA ILE A 129 -9.99 -16.11 -17.62
C ILE A 129 -10.00 -15.77 -19.11
N LEU A 130 -9.28 -14.73 -19.52
CA LEU A 130 -9.26 -14.28 -20.91
C LEU A 130 -8.44 -15.18 -21.83
N LEU A 131 -7.45 -15.91 -21.32
CA LEU A 131 -6.60 -16.79 -22.15
C LEU A 131 -7.39 -17.83 -22.95
N PRO A 132 -8.32 -18.62 -22.35
CA PRO A 132 -9.17 -19.53 -23.11
C PRO A 132 -10.03 -18.81 -24.16
N VAL A 133 -10.55 -17.63 -23.83
CA VAL A 133 -11.38 -16.83 -24.76
C VAL A 133 -10.55 -16.37 -25.95
N LEU A 134 -9.32 -15.93 -25.72
CA LEU A 134 -8.40 -15.55 -26.79
C LEU A 134 -8.01 -16.73 -27.68
N LEU A 135 -7.82 -17.92 -27.09
CA LEU A 135 -7.57 -19.15 -27.82
C LEU A 135 -8.77 -19.54 -28.69
N LEU A 136 -9.97 -19.48 -28.15
CA LEU A 136 -11.20 -19.72 -28.91
C LEU A 136 -11.38 -18.72 -30.05
N LEU A 137 -11.08 -17.44 -29.80
CA LEU A 137 -11.11 -16.40 -30.83
C LEU A 137 -10.10 -16.69 -31.95
N LEU A 138 -8.89 -17.15 -31.59
CA LEU A 138 -7.85 -17.55 -32.55
C LEU A 138 -8.30 -18.76 -33.37
N VAL A 139 -8.82 -19.81 -32.72
CA VAL A 139 -9.35 -20.99 -33.42
C VAL A 139 -10.48 -20.61 -34.35
N HIS A 140 -11.45 -19.82 -33.89
CA HIS A 140 -12.52 -19.31 -34.72
C HIS A 140 -12.00 -18.54 -35.94
N TYR A 141 -10.99 -17.67 -35.73
CA TYR A 141 -10.37 -16.93 -36.83
C TYR A 141 -9.65 -17.87 -37.83
N LEU A 142 -8.97 -18.90 -37.37
CA LEU A 142 -8.27 -19.86 -38.24
C LEU A 142 -9.24 -20.64 -39.12
N ILE A 143 -10.43 -20.95 -38.61
CA ILE A 143 -11.50 -21.67 -39.33
C ILE A 143 -12.27 -20.72 -40.25
N ALA A 144 -12.85 -19.65 -39.68
CA ALA A 144 -13.76 -18.76 -40.40
C ALA A 144 -13.02 -17.65 -41.21
N LYS A 145 -11.70 -17.50 -41.01
CA LYS A 145 -10.88 -16.41 -41.57
C LYS A 145 -11.40 -15.01 -41.29
N GLN A 146 -12.25 -14.88 -40.26
CA GLN A 146 -12.91 -13.67 -39.83
C GLN A 146 -13.17 -13.77 -38.33
N THR A 147 -13.06 -12.67 -37.57
CA THR A 147 -13.39 -12.69 -36.14
C THR A 147 -14.91 -12.72 -35.96
N TRP A 148 -15.40 -13.34 -34.89
CA TRP A 148 -16.82 -13.45 -34.62
C TRP A 148 -17.49 -12.05 -34.47
N TYR A 149 -16.78 -11.05 -33.90
CA TYR A 149 -17.32 -9.68 -33.82
C TYR A 149 -17.38 -8.97 -35.17
N ASP A 150 -16.51 -9.32 -36.13
CA ASP A 150 -16.65 -8.87 -37.51
C ASP A 150 -17.87 -9.53 -38.18
N GLN A 151 -18.12 -10.79 -37.89
CA GLN A 151 -19.32 -11.50 -38.38
C GLN A 151 -20.60 -10.91 -37.80
N LEU A 152 -20.63 -10.66 -36.46
CA LEU A 152 -21.75 -10.05 -35.75
C LEU A 152 -22.11 -8.70 -36.32
N ALA A 153 -21.11 -7.87 -36.61
CA ALA A 153 -21.29 -6.51 -37.14
C ALA A 153 -21.42 -6.47 -38.67
N GLY A 154 -21.31 -7.59 -39.37
CA GLY A 154 -21.34 -7.63 -40.83
C GLY A 154 -20.18 -6.87 -41.50
N THR A 155 -18.97 -6.92 -40.89
CA THR A 155 -17.80 -6.14 -41.37
C THR A 155 -16.70 -7.03 -41.92
N ASN A 156 -15.85 -6.47 -42.75
CA ASN A 156 -14.65 -7.07 -43.30
C ASN A 156 -13.42 -6.22 -42.98
N VAL A 157 -12.25 -6.88 -42.79
CA VAL A 157 -10.97 -6.19 -42.62
C VAL A 157 -10.07 -6.49 -43.79
N GLY A 158 -9.85 -5.49 -44.60
CA GLY A 158 -9.05 -5.54 -45.82
C GLY A 158 -7.71 -4.83 -45.69
N ARG A 159 -6.80 -5.13 -46.61
CA ARG A 159 -5.52 -4.44 -46.79
C ARG A 159 -5.73 -3.25 -47.76
N VAL A 160 -5.16 -2.10 -47.40
CA VAL A 160 -5.08 -0.94 -48.33
C VAL A 160 -4.00 -1.25 -49.37
N THR A 161 -4.35 -1.20 -50.66
CA THR A 161 -3.41 -1.41 -51.76
C THR A 161 -2.24 -0.43 -51.69
N GLY A 162 -1.02 -0.93 -51.94
CA GLY A 162 0.20 -0.11 -51.86
C GLY A 162 0.79 0.11 -50.45
N SER A 163 0.16 -0.45 -49.39
CA SER A 163 0.72 -0.36 -48.01
C SER A 163 1.73 -1.45 -47.77
N GLY A 164 3.03 -1.12 -47.76
CA GLY A 164 4.08 -1.98 -47.22
C GLY A 164 3.87 -2.25 -45.73
N GLY A 165 4.18 -3.45 -45.23
CA GLY A 165 4.18 -3.73 -43.80
C GLY A 165 5.37 -3.03 -43.15
N ARG A 166 5.11 -2.06 -42.29
CA ARG A 166 6.15 -1.40 -41.52
C ARG A 166 6.16 -2.02 -40.11
N VAL A 167 7.28 -2.58 -39.70
CA VAL A 167 7.42 -3.23 -38.38
C VAL A 167 7.84 -2.21 -37.31
N TRP A 168 8.54 -1.14 -37.71
CA TRP A 168 9.06 -0.13 -36.78
C TRP A 168 8.01 0.53 -35.85
N PRO A 169 6.74 0.80 -36.27
CA PRO A 169 5.76 1.37 -35.33
C PRO A 169 5.47 0.45 -34.14
N VAL A 170 5.60 -0.87 -34.34
CA VAL A 170 5.43 -1.85 -33.26
C VAL A 170 6.57 -1.74 -32.26
N PHE A 171 7.82 -1.62 -32.72
CA PHE A 171 8.97 -1.45 -31.82
C PHE A 171 8.92 -0.15 -31.02
N VAL A 172 8.57 0.97 -31.69
CA VAL A 172 8.44 2.26 -31.00
C VAL A 172 7.36 2.21 -29.92
N THR A 173 6.20 1.59 -30.22
CA THR A 173 5.14 1.45 -29.23
C THR A 173 5.47 0.45 -28.13
N LEU A 174 6.28 -0.58 -28.37
CA LEU A 174 6.77 -1.48 -27.34
C LEU A 174 7.68 -0.76 -26.33
N ILE A 175 8.63 0.04 -26.84
CA ILE A 175 9.53 0.84 -25.99
C ILE A 175 8.70 1.88 -25.20
N GLY A 176 7.79 2.57 -25.86
CA GLY A 176 6.91 3.55 -25.21
C GLY A 176 6.01 2.91 -24.14
N ALA A 177 5.47 1.71 -24.40
CA ALA A 177 4.66 0.97 -23.43
C ALA A 177 5.46 0.54 -22.20
N ALA A 178 6.72 0.12 -22.40
CA ALA A 178 7.61 -0.22 -21.28
C ALA A 178 7.90 1.02 -20.42
N ILE A 179 8.22 2.15 -21.02
CA ILE A 179 8.47 3.42 -20.32
C ILE A 179 7.21 3.90 -19.57
N LEU A 180 6.05 3.93 -20.25
CA LEU A 180 4.79 4.31 -19.62
C LEU A 180 4.36 3.34 -18.52
N GLY A 181 4.51 2.04 -18.72
CA GLY A 181 4.14 1.03 -17.75
C GLY A 181 4.94 1.17 -16.46
N LEU A 182 6.25 1.37 -16.58
CA LEU A 182 7.13 1.63 -15.43
C LEU A 182 6.78 2.96 -14.75
N GLY A 183 6.60 4.03 -15.53
CA GLY A 183 6.25 5.34 -14.99
C GLY A 183 4.88 5.35 -14.30
N THR A 184 3.85 4.76 -14.93
CA THR A 184 2.50 4.73 -14.37
C THR A 184 2.43 3.87 -13.10
N LYS A 185 3.11 2.71 -13.07
CA LYS A 185 3.20 1.88 -11.85
C LYS A 185 3.92 2.59 -10.73
N ALA A 186 5.00 3.28 -11.03
CA ALA A 186 5.71 4.08 -10.03
C ALA A 186 4.86 5.27 -9.54
N MET A 187 4.07 5.90 -10.42
CA MET A 187 3.13 6.98 -10.05
C MET A 187 1.91 6.47 -9.28
N GLU A 188 1.32 5.34 -9.65
CA GLU A 188 0.24 4.71 -8.86
C GLU A 188 0.67 4.49 -7.40
N PHE A 189 1.93 4.16 -7.18
CA PHE A 189 2.45 3.85 -5.86
C PHE A 189 2.85 5.10 -5.04
N LYS A 190 3.32 6.19 -5.68
CA LYS A 190 3.93 7.32 -4.98
C LYS A 190 3.27 8.67 -5.17
N VAL A 191 2.63 8.92 -6.31
CA VAL A 191 2.20 10.28 -6.70
C VAL A 191 0.70 10.52 -6.47
N GLN A 192 -0.12 9.46 -6.38
CA GLN A 192 -1.57 9.63 -6.28
C GLN A 192 -2.04 10.37 -5.03
N ASP A 193 -1.28 10.32 -3.96
CA ASP A 193 -1.72 10.89 -2.70
C ASP A 193 -0.91 12.10 -2.22
N TRP A 194 0.39 12.19 -2.52
CA TRP A 194 1.27 13.18 -1.92
C TRP A 194 1.43 14.52 -2.69
N ILE A 195 1.85 14.51 -3.95
CA ILE A 195 2.02 15.75 -4.75
C ILE A 195 0.71 16.54 -4.89
N PRO A 196 -0.44 15.89 -5.26
CA PRO A 196 -1.70 16.61 -5.37
C PRO A 196 -2.14 17.26 -4.07
N CYS A 197 -1.83 16.64 -2.94
CA CYS A 197 -2.21 17.18 -1.66
C CYS A 197 -1.39 18.40 -1.28
N ARG A 198 -0.08 18.38 -1.43
CA ARG A 198 0.75 19.56 -1.20
C ARG A 198 0.44 20.69 -2.20
N LEU A 199 0.34 20.38 -3.49
CA LEU A 199 -0.03 21.38 -4.49
C LEU A 199 -1.43 21.98 -4.24
N ALA A 200 -2.40 21.19 -3.78
CA ALA A 200 -3.72 21.69 -3.45
C ALA A 200 -3.73 22.55 -2.19
N ILE A 201 -2.90 22.25 -1.22
CA ILE A 201 -2.70 23.05 -0.02
C ILE A 201 -2.01 24.37 -0.40
N TYR A 202 -0.89 24.32 -1.12
CA TYR A 202 -0.17 25.52 -1.59
C TYR A 202 -1.03 26.41 -2.51
N ARG A 203 -1.98 25.84 -3.26
CA ARG A 203 -2.91 26.60 -4.10
C ARG A 203 -4.19 27.03 -3.37
N SER A 204 -4.22 26.93 -2.05
CA SER A 204 -5.41 27.27 -1.24
C SER A 204 -6.67 26.48 -1.62
N MET A 205 -6.53 25.34 -2.25
CA MET A 205 -7.67 24.48 -2.61
C MET A 205 -8.21 23.70 -1.42
N ARG A 206 -7.43 23.57 -0.34
CA ARG A 206 -7.85 23.11 0.99
C ARG A 206 -7.41 24.14 2.03
N SER A 207 -8.30 24.49 2.93
CA SER A 207 -7.99 25.44 3.99
C SER A 207 -7.43 24.69 5.20
N THR A 208 -6.24 25.08 5.64
CA THR A 208 -5.67 24.68 6.94
C THR A 208 -6.29 25.45 8.09
N GLY A 209 -7.00 26.54 7.80
CA GLY A 209 -7.56 27.46 8.79
C GLY A 209 -8.30 26.82 9.97
N PRO A 210 -9.26 25.90 9.75
CA PRO A 210 -9.94 25.23 10.86
C PRO A 210 -9.02 24.43 11.77
N TYR A 211 -7.99 23.77 11.20
CA TYR A 211 -7.01 22.97 11.92
C TYR A 211 -6.06 23.86 12.72
N ALA A 212 -5.50 24.88 12.08
CA ALA A 212 -4.60 25.84 12.74
C ALA A 212 -5.35 26.62 13.85
N ALA A 213 -6.61 26.98 13.63
CA ALA A 213 -7.44 27.62 14.66
C ALA A 213 -7.68 26.71 15.86
N PHE A 214 -7.91 25.42 15.64
CA PHE A 214 -8.04 24.43 16.70
C PHE A 214 -6.73 24.26 17.47
N LEU A 215 -5.60 24.12 16.79
CA LEU A 215 -4.29 23.98 17.43
C LEU A 215 -3.89 25.22 18.26
N LYS A 216 -4.28 26.43 17.82
CA LYS A 216 -4.01 27.69 18.53
C LYS A 216 -4.80 27.86 19.83
N GLN A 217 -5.85 27.07 20.06
CA GLN A 217 -6.61 27.11 21.32
C GLN A 217 -5.82 26.52 22.50
N GLY A 218 -4.67 25.90 22.24
CA GLY A 218 -3.84 25.24 23.23
C GLY A 218 -4.32 23.82 23.51
N GLN A 219 -3.61 22.86 22.95
CA GLN A 219 -3.87 21.44 23.19
C GLN A 219 -2.93 20.93 24.30
N ALA A 220 -3.27 19.77 24.88
CA ALA A 220 -2.40 19.12 25.85
C ALA A 220 -1.06 18.75 25.21
N THR A 221 0.01 18.68 26.01
CA THR A 221 1.25 18.06 25.52
C THR A 221 1.00 16.58 25.22
N PRO A 222 1.80 15.95 24.35
CA PRO A 222 1.68 14.53 24.04
C PRO A 222 1.63 13.63 25.29
N VAL A 223 2.54 13.86 26.24
CA VAL A 223 2.61 13.09 27.50
C VAL A 223 1.38 13.35 28.36
N ASP A 224 1.01 14.63 28.59
CA ASP A 224 -0.16 14.96 29.39
C ASP A 224 -1.45 14.39 28.80
N TYR A 225 -1.57 14.39 27.47
CA TYR A 225 -2.72 13.80 26.80
C TYR A 225 -2.82 12.30 27.07
N VAL A 226 -1.72 11.54 26.81
CA VAL A 226 -1.73 10.07 27.01
C VAL A 226 -1.97 9.72 28.48
N ILE A 227 -1.33 10.43 29.42
CA ILE A 227 -1.54 10.21 30.86
C ILE A 227 -2.98 10.55 31.26
N GLY A 228 -3.53 11.63 30.73
CA GLY A 228 -4.92 12.05 31.00
C GLY A 228 -5.97 11.08 30.49
N LEU A 229 -5.67 10.30 29.45
CA LEU A 229 -6.57 9.24 28.97
C LEU A 229 -6.85 8.20 30.06
N PHE A 230 -5.89 7.90 30.92
CA PHE A 230 -6.08 6.97 32.02
C PHE A 230 -7.06 7.44 33.11
N ASP A 231 -7.54 8.67 33.04
CA ASP A 231 -8.68 9.11 33.88
C ASP A 231 -10.02 8.54 33.36
N ARG A 232 -10.10 8.24 32.07
CA ARG A 232 -11.31 7.76 31.38
C ARG A 232 -11.24 6.29 30.98
N TYR A 233 -10.04 5.78 30.74
CA TYR A 233 -9.82 4.46 30.15
C TYR A 233 -8.91 3.60 31.00
N ASP A 234 -9.16 2.30 30.99
CA ASP A 234 -8.29 1.31 31.66
C ASP A 234 -7.23 0.75 30.69
N VAL A 235 -7.57 0.66 29.41
CA VAL A 235 -6.68 0.18 28.34
C VAL A 235 -6.50 1.30 27.32
N VAL A 236 -5.27 1.77 27.17
CA VAL A 236 -4.89 2.74 26.14
C VAL A 236 -3.96 2.07 25.15
N VAL A 237 -4.41 1.97 23.90
CA VAL A 237 -3.60 1.44 22.79
C VAL A 237 -2.93 2.61 22.09
N LEU A 238 -1.61 2.67 22.16
CA LEU A 238 -0.80 3.64 21.44
C LEU A 238 -0.32 3.02 20.12
N CYS A 239 -0.76 3.62 19.03
CA CYS A 239 -0.54 3.07 17.70
C CYS A 239 0.87 3.37 17.20
N GLU A 240 1.74 2.37 17.31
CA GLU A 240 3.09 2.44 16.77
C GLU A 240 3.05 2.61 15.24
N ARG A 241 3.99 3.38 14.74
CA ARG A 241 4.25 3.57 13.31
C ARG A 241 5.00 2.37 12.71
N MET A 242 5.97 2.64 11.84
CA MET A 242 6.91 1.60 11.41
C MET A 242 7.78 1.17 12.59
N HIS A 243 7.91 -0.12 12.81
CA HIS A 243 8.69 -0.67 13.93
C HIS A 243 10.11 -0.11 14.08
N PRO A 244 10.93 0.10 13.01
CA PRO A 244 12.27 0.66 13.13
C PRO A 244 12.31 2.18 13.32
N GLU A 245 11.17 2.88 13.37
CA GLU A 245 11.15 4.33 13.56
C GLU A 245 11.47 4.69 15.02
N GLY A 246 12.52 5.50 15.21
CA GLY A 246 13.11 5.73 16.53
C GLY A 246 12.38 6.78 17.36
N SER A 247 11.92 7.88 16.76
CA SER A 247 11.35 9.01 17.51
C SER A 247 10.06 8.64 18.28
N GLN A 248 9.28 7.69 17.77
CA GLN A 248 8.11 7.19 18.50
C GLN A 248 8.48 6.47 19.81
N TRP A 249 9.60 5.73 19.83
CA TRP A 249 10.05 5.04 21.02
C TRP A 249 10.68 5.99 22.05
N GLU A 250 11.25 7.10 21.60
CA GLU A 250 11.64 8.20 22.48
C GLU A 250 10.41 8.76 23.21
N PHE A 251 9.34 9.06 22.46
CA PHE A 251 8.08 9.52 23.03
C PHE A 251 7.43 8.49 23.96
N ILE A 252 7.38 7.20 23.55
CA ILE A 252 6.85 6.14 24.41
C ILE A 252 7.61 6.10 25.73
N TYR A 253 8.95 6.22 25.68
CA TYR A 253 9.77 6.24 26.89
C TYR A 253 9.48 7.48 27.76
N GLU A 254 9.25 8.64 27.17
CA GLU A 254 8.81 9.85 27.91
C GLU A 254 7.51 9.60 28.69
N VAL A 255 6.56 8.92 28.10
CA VAL A 255 5.30 8.52 28.79
C VAL A 255 5.60 7.60 29.97
N LEU A 256 6.48 6.60 29.79
CA LEU A 256 6.78 5.61 30.83
C LEU A 256 7.54 6.20 32.02
N GLN A 257 8.44 7.14 31.79
CA GLN A 257 9.21 7.77 32.87
C GLN A 257 8.41 8.83 33.65
N ASP A 258 7.21 9.20 33.20
CA ASP A 258 6.35 10.13 33.93
C ASP A 258 5.91 9.48 35.26
N PRO A 259 6.11 10.14 36.41
CA PRO A 259 5.75 9.58 37.70
C PRO A 259 4.28 9.18 37.80
N ARG A 260 3.39 9.90 37.11
CA ARG A 260 1.94 9.58 37.06
C ARG A 260 1.67 8.25 36.36
N PHE A 261 2.48 7.90 35.34
CA PHE A 261 2.40 6.59 34.68
C PHE A 261 2.83 5.47 35.63
N VAL A 262 3.97 5.64 36.28
CA VAL A 262 4.52 4.68 37.24
C VAL A 262 3.51 4.41 38.36
N GLU A 263 2.91 5.47 38.93
CA GLU A 263 1.99 5.37 40.07
C GLU A 263 0.62 4.79 39.69
N ARG A 264 0.10 5.15 38.52
CA ARG A 264 -1.31 4.90 38.17
C ARG A 264 -1.52 3.77 37.19
N VAL A 265 -0.51 3.43 36.39
CA VAL A 265 -0.58 2.45 35.30
C VAL A 265 0.37 1.28 35.54
N GLY A 266 1.66 1.48 35.43
CA GLY A 266 2.71 0.53 35.76
C GLY A 266 2.77 -0.75 34.89
N HIS A 267 1.89 -0.89 33.89
CA HIS A 267 1.85 -2.05 33.00
C HIS A 267 1.93 -1.63 31.53
N VAL A 268 2.85 -2.22 30.78
CA VAL A 268 3.04 -2.02 29.35
C VAL A 268 2.97 -3.34 28.62
N PHE A 269 2.20 -3.38 27.56
CA PHE A 269 2.15 -4.52 26.63
C PHE A 269 2.70 -4.08 25.28
N THR A 270 3.48 -4.93 24.62
CA THR A 270 3.99 -4.65 23.27
C THR A 270 3.68 -5.77 22.30
N GLU A 271 3.43 -5.40 21.05
CA GLU A 271 3.41 -6.34 19.94
C GLU A 271 4.79 -6.97 19.74
N ILE A 272 5.86 -6.17 19.82
CA ILE A 272 7.23 -6.65 19.69
C ILE A 272 7.60 -7.48 20.90
N GLY A 273 8.04 -8.73 20.66
CA GLY A 273 8.44 -9.67 21.69
C GLY A 273 7.46 -10.84 21.85
N GLN A 274 7.99 -12.05 21.82
CA GLN A 274 7.19 -13.27 21.95
C GLN A 274 6.94 -13.67 23.41
N VAL A 275 5.76 -14.21 23.69
CA VAL A 275 5.41 -14.64 25.06
C VAL A 275 6.29 -15.76 25.60
N GLY A 276 6.92 -16.56 24.74
CA GLY A 276 7.89 -17.58 25.18
C GLY A 276 9.13 -17.01 25.87
N MET A 277 9.40 -15.71 25.64
CA MET A 277 10.50 -14.99 26.30
C MET A 277 10.07 -14.22 27.55
N GLN A 278 8.79 -14.27 27.96
CA GLN A 278 8.29 -13.47 29.08
C GLN A 278 9.04 -13.78 30.38
N ALA A 279 9.22 -15.05 30.73
CA ALA A 279 9.93 -15.42 31.96
C ALA A 279 11.39 -14.93 31.96
N TYR A 280 12.04 -14.94 30.80
CA TYR A 280 13.40 -14.40 30.65
C TYR A 280 13.43 -12.87 30.80
N LEU A 281 12.45 -12.17 30.25
CA LEU A 281 12.30 -10.73 30.44
C LEU A 281 12.02 -10.39 31.91
N ASP A 282 11.15 -11.13 32.57
CA ASP A 282 10.81 -10.91 33.99
C ASP A 282 12.05 -11.07 34.87
N ASP A 283 12.86 -12.11 34.63
CA ASP A 283 14.14 -12.30 35.31
C ASP A 283 15.13 -11.18 35.04
N PHE A 284 15.26 -10.77 33.76
CA PHE A 284 16.10 -9.62 33.37
C PHE A 284 15.71 -8.34 34.12
N MET A 285 14.43 -8.01 34.13
CA MET A 285 13.94 -6.77 34.76
C MET A 285 14.02 -6.82 36.30
N ALA A 286 14.00 -8.01 36.89
CA ALA A 286 14.10 -8.21 38.34
C ALA A 286 15.54 -8.25 38.86
N THR A 287 16.51 -8.57 38.00
CA THR A 287 17.94 -8.68 38.41
C THR A 287 18.53 -7.30 38.60
N ASP A 288 19.06 -7.05 39.82
CA ASP A 288 19.68 -5.77 40.15
C ASP A 288 21.18 -5.76 39.77
N GLY A 289 21.70 -4.60 39.45
CA GLY A 289 23.12 -4.32 39.36
C GLY A 289 23.85 -4.92 38.14
N LEU A 290 23.14 -5.27 37.09
CA LEU A 290 23.77 -5.72 35.83
C LEU A 290 24.64 -4.62 35.21
N ASP A 291 25.81 -5.02 34.74
CA ASP A 291 26.67 -4.13 33.96
C ASP A 291 26.18 -3.96 32.51
N ALA A 292 26.84 -3.05 31.77
CA ALA A 292 26.42 -2.74 30.39
C ALA A 292 26.53 -3.95 29.45
N SER A 293 27.51 -4.83 29.66
CA SER A 293 27.69 -6.04 28.84
C SER A 293 26.61 -7.07 29.11
N GLU A 294 26.29 -7.29 30.38
CA GLU A 294 25.23 -8.20 30.82
C GLU A 294 23.85 -7.74 30.32
N ILE A 295 23.58 -6.42 30.39
CA ILE A 295 22.35 -5.83 29.86
C ILE A 295 22.28 -6.06 28.36
N GLN A 296 23.36 -5.79 27.62
CA GLN A 296 23.42 -5.99 26.17
C GLN A 296 23.16 -7.46 25.81
N GLU A 297 23.85 -8.40 26.48
CA GLU A 297 23.67 -9.84 26.23
C GLU A 297 22.22 -10.27 26.42
N ARG A 298 21.59 -9.86 27.52
CA ARG A 298 20.20 -10.22 27.84
C ARG A 298 19.22 -9.63 26.85
N VAL A 299 19.37 -8.35 26.48
CA VAL A 299 18.48 -7.71 25.50
C VAL A 299 18.68 -8.30 24.12
N VAL A 300 19.93 -8.55 23.69
CA VAL A 300 20.23 -9.21 22.41
C VAL A 300 19.62 -10.60 22.36
N HIS A 301 19.67 -11.35 23.47
CA HIS A 301 19.02 -12.67 23.53
C HIS A 301 17.51 -12.59 23.30
N ILE A 302 16.83 -11.61 23.91
CA ILE A 302 15.40 -11.36 23.65
C ILE A 302 15.17 -11.03 22.17
N MET A 303 15.96 -10.12 21.60
CA MET A 303 15.83 -9.66 20.22
C MET A 303 16.08 -10.77 19.18
N ARG A 304 17.00 -11.70 19.46
CA ARG A 304 17.28 -12.88 18.63
C ARG A 304 16.12 -13.90 18.60
N ASN A 305 15.18 -13.81 19.53
CA ASN A 305 14.07 -14.76 19.67
C ASN A 305 12.71 -14.14 19.33
N TRP A 306 12.66 -13.25 18.37
CA TRP A 306 11.38 -12.72 17.92
C TRP A 306 10.57 -13.74 17.07
N ALA A 307 9.23 -13.63 17.15
CA ALA A 307 8.33 -14.65 16.60
C ALA A 307 8.25 -14.62 15.07
N VAL A 308 8.09 -13.43 14.47
CA VAL A 308 7.70 -13.29 13.06
C VAL A 308 8.91 -13.29 12.13
N TRP A 309 10.05 -12.75 12.57
CA TRP A 309 11.26 -12.62 11.78
C TRP A 309 12.45 -13.32 12.43
N PRO A 310 13.31 -13.98 11.67
CA PRO A 310 14.50 -14.66 12.19
C PRO A 310 15.55 -13.71 12.75
N ALA A 311 15.50 -12.43 12.34
CA ALA A 311 16.38 -11.38 12.82
C ALA A 311 15.60 -10.08 13.02
N TRP A 312 15.81 -9.45 14.17
CA TRP A 312 15.26 -8.14 14.48
C TRP A 312 16.36 -7.23 14.96
N THR A 313 16.87 -6.40 14.06
CA THR A 313 18.02 -5.53 14.34
C THR A 313 17.63 -4.08 14.58
N ASN A 314 16.37 -3.81 14.90
CA ASN A 314 15.90 -2.45 15.14
C ASN A 314 16.40 -1.93 16.50
N THR A 315 17.27 -0.95 16.44
CA THR A 315 17.94 -0.37 17.60
C THR A 315 16.98 0.27 18.60
N ASN A 316 15.87 0.82 18.09
CA ASN A 316 14.87 1.51 18.92
C ASN A 316 14.30 0.63 20.02
N PHE A 317 13.93 -0.63 19.73
CA PHE A 317 13.39 -1.53 20.74
C PHE A 317 14.48 -2.05 21.70
N TYR A 318 15.68 -2.28 21.18
CA TYR A 318 16.86 -2.55 22.01
C TYR A 318 17.10 -1.42 23.02
N THR A 319 17.15 -0.17 22.54
CA THR A 319 17.33 1.02 23.37
C THR A 319 16.19 1.19 24.37
N TYR A 320 14.95 0.91 23.95
CA TYR A 320 13.78 0.96 24.81
C TYR A 320 13.90 -0.03 25.98
N LEU A 321 14.21 -1.30 25.74
CA LEU A 321 14.35 -2.30 26.81
C LEU A 321 15.51 -1.97 27.76
N THR A 322 16.62 -1.48 27.21
CA THR A 322 17.78 -1.03 28.03
C THR A 322 17.40 0.14 28.93
N ARG A 323 16.68 1.14 28.39
CA ARG A 323 16.22 2.30 29.17
C ARG A 323 15.15 1.91 30.19
N LEU A 324 14.24 0.99 29.85
CA LEU A 324 13.24 0.48 30.79
C LEU A 324 13.88 -0.24 31.94
N TYR A 325 14.91 -1.05 31.69
CA TYR A 325 15.71 -1.66 32.75
C TYR A 325 16.30 -0.59 33.67
N ALA A 326 16.99 0.41 33.12
CA ALA A 326 17.60 1.49 33.91
C ALA A 326 16.55 2.28 34.73
N LEU A 327 15.39 2.57 34.15
CA LEU A 327 14.27 3.20 34.85
C LEU A 327 13.80 2.34 36.02
N ASN A 328 13.58 1.05 35.79
CA ASN A 328 13.15 0.13 36.83
C ASN A 328 14.17 0.00 37.97
N GLN A 329 15.48 0.06 37.69
CA GLN A 329 16.51 0.07 38.75
C GLN A 329 16.45 1.34 39.61
N SER A 330 15.93 2.44 39.08
CA SER A 330 15.75 3.70 39.85
C SER A 330 14.47 3.72 40.71
N LEU A 331 13.56 2.76 40.48
CA LEU A 331 12.27 2.67 41.15
C LEU A 331 12.29 1.64 42.30
N PRO A 332 11.50 1.86 43.37
CA PRO A 332 11.22 0.82 44.34
C PRO A 332 10.69 -0.46 43.68
N ALA A 333 11.06 -1.61 44.19
CA ALA A 333 10.73 -2.90 43.57
C ALA A 333 9.24 -3.12 43.34
N ASP A 334 8.38 -2.62 44.22
CA ASP A 334 6.92 -2.69 44.16
C ASP A 334 6.30 -1.68 43.17
N ARG A 335 7.11 -0.74 42.65
CA ARG A 335 6.69 0.29 41.67
C ARG A 335 7.33 0.09 40.31
N ARG A 336 8.14 -0.95 40.11
CA ARG A 336 8.74 -1.23 38.80
C ARG A 336 7.69 -1.48 37.75
N ILE A 337 7.88 -0.87 36.57
CA ILE A 337 7.01 -1.06 35.41
C ILE A 337 7.12 -2.48 34.92
N GLN A 338 5.97 -3.14 34.81
CA GLN A 338 5.84 -4.50 34.31
C GLN A 338 5.65 -4.50 32.80
N HIS A 339 6.58 -5.08 32.06
CA HIS A 339 6.51 -5.21 30.62
C HIS A 339 6.02 -6.59 30.22
N HIS A 340 5.07 -6.65 29.29
CA HIS A 340 4.42 -7.86 28.83
C HIS A 340 4.50 -8.02 27.33
N PHE A 341 5.03 -9.13 26.86
CA PHE A 341 5.01 -9.50 25.45
C PHE A 341 3.65 -10.08 25.07
N THR A 342 3.17 -9.76 23.87
CA THR A 342 1.88 -10.26 23.40
C THR A 342 1.98 -11.17 22.19
N ASP A 343 3.08 -11.17 21.45
CA ASP A 343 3.19 -11.94 20.22
C ASP A 343 3.31 -13.44 20.45
N MET A 344 3.11 -14.21 19.38
CA MET A 344 3.09 -15.66 19.37
C MET A 344 4.43 -16.25 19.81
N SER A 345 4.40 -17.37 20.54
CA SER A 345 5.62 -18.14 20.78
C SER A 345 6.11 -18.81 19.51
N VAL A 346 7.41 -18.77 19.29
CA VAL A 346 8.10 -19.51 18.25
C VAL A 346 9.22 -20.36 18.86
N ASN A 347 9.35 -21.58 18.40
CA ASN A 347 10.49 -22.43 18.71
C ASN A 347 11.33 -22.63 17.45
N TRP A 348 12.28 -21.72 17.23
CA TRP A 348 13.15 -21.76 16.07
C TRP A 348 14.02 -23.02 15.98
N SER A 349 14.40 -23.59 17.12
CA SER A 349 15.22 -24.82 17.14
C SER A 349 14.44 -26.06 16.68
N ALA A 350 13.11 -26.05 16.82
CA ALA A 350 12.25 -27.14 16.34
C ALA A 350 11.94 -27.04 14.84
N MET A 351 12.24 -25.90 14.21
CA MET A 351 11.99 -25.70 12.76
C MET A 351 13.25 -26.06 11.98
N THR A 352 13.21 -27.17 11.28
CA THR A 352 14.34 -27.68 10.47
C THR A 352 14.05 -27.66 8.97
N ARG A 353 12.77 -27.51 8.58
CA ARG A 353 12.29 -27.54 7.19
C ARG A 353 11.37 -26.38 6.91
N GLU A 354 11.32 -25.97 5.65
CA GLU A 354 10.46 -24.88 5.18
C GLU A 354 8.97 -25.12 5.50
N GLU A 355 8.50 -26.37 5.36
CA GLU A 355 7.09 -26.70 5.63
C GLU A 355 6.68 -26.43 7.09
N GLU A 356 7.61 -26.58 8.04
CA GLU A 356 7.38 -26.29 9.45
C GLU A 356 7.25 -24.79 9.70
N TYR A 357 8.09 -23.99 9.02
CA TYR A 357 7.96 -22.53 9.03
C TYR A 357 6.65 -22.08 8.38
N GLN A 358 6.29 -22.66 7.22
CA GLN A 358 5.03 -22.37 6.54
C GLN A 358 3.81 -22.76 7.40
N ALA A 359 3.89 -23.86 8.15
CA ALA A 359 2.85 -24.24 9.11
C ALA A 359 2.71 -23.22 10.25
N PHE A 360 3.84 -22.77 10.80
CA PHE A 360 3.86 -21.70 11.79
C PHE A 360 3.25 -20.43 11.22
N TRP A 361 3.66 -20.01 10.02
CA TRP A 361 3.13 -18.79 9.36
C TRP A 361 1.62 -18.86 9.16
N ARG A 362 1.11 -20.01 8.72
CA ARG A 362 -0.35 -20.22 8.63
C ARG A 362 -1.06 -20.15 9.97
N SER A 363 -0.40 -20.48 11.07
CA SER A 363 -0.98 -20.38 12.41
C SER A 363 -1.16 -18.94 12.91
N LEU A 364 -0.56 -17.96 12.21
CA LEU A 364 -0.66 -16.53 12.55
C LEU A 364 -2.01 -15.90 12.13
N TRP A 365 -2.91 -16.63 11.48
CA TRP A 365 -4.21 -16.11 11.03
C TRP A 365 -5.06 -15.50 12.15
N ASN A 366 -4.91 -15.96 13.40
CA ASN A 366 -5.59 -15.44 14.58
C ASN A 366 -4.63 -14.74 15.56
N ARG A 367 -3.50 -14.23 15.06
CA ARG A 367 -2.46 -13.57 15.86
C ARG A 367 -3.03 -12.39 16.66
N ASP A 368 -3.84 -11.56 16.05
CA ASP A 368 -4.48 -10.40 16.67
C ASP A 368 -5.37 -10.78 17.86
N GLU A 369 -6.23 -11.77 17.67
CA GLU A 369 -7.07 -12.29 18.74
C GLU A 369 -6.25 -12.80 19.92
N ARG A 370 -5.17 -13.53 19.65
CA ARG A 370 -4.30 -14.06 20.69
C ARG A 370 -3.53 -12.96 21.42
N MET A 371 -3.07 -11.93 20.71
CA MET A 371 -2.45 -10.77 21.36
C MET A 371 -3.43 -10.07 22.30
N ALA A 372 -4.65 -9.83 21.84
CA ALA A 372 -5.71 -9.25 22.68
C ALA A 372 -6.01 -10.12 23.90
N GLN A 373 -6.15 -11.43 23.71
CA GLN A 373 -6.45 -12.37 24.79
C GLN A 373 -5.41 -12.33 25.91
N ARG A 374 -4.12 -12.19 25.59
CA ARG A 374 -3.05 -12.06 26.60
C ARG A 374 -3.19 -10.80 27.44
N VAL A 375 -3.53 -9.67 26.80
CA VAL A 375 -3.83 -8.43 27.53
C VAL A 375 -5.02 -8.65 28.45
N ILE A 376 -6.12 -9.21 27.94
CA ILE A 376 -7.36 -9.45 28.68
C ILE A 376 -7.11 -10.37 29.88
N GLU A 377 -6.43 -11.50 29.69
CA GLU A 377 -6.14 -12.47 30.76
C GLU A 377 -5.23 -11.88 31.85
N LYS A 378 -4.19 -11.12 31.45
CA LYS A 378 -3.32 -10.49 32.44
C LYS A 378 -4.06 -9.42 33.23
N MET A 379 -4.84 -8.58 32.55
CA MET A 379 -5.63 -7.54 33.19
C MET A 379 -6.69 -8.15 34.11
N GLY A 380 -7.33 -9.25 33.71
CA GLY A 380 -8.25 -10.01 34.56
C GLY A 380 -7.60 -10.48 35.85
N ARG A 381 -6.45 -11.17 35.76
CA ARG A 381 -5.69 -11.61 36.94
C ARG A 381 -5.26 -10.45 37.85
N LEU A 382 -4.89 -9.31 37.29
CA LEU A 382 -4.56 -8.12 38.06
C LEU A 382 -5.77 -7.55 38.81
N ALA A 383 -6.95 -7.61 38.20
CA ALA A 383 -8.20 -7.12 38.78
C ALA A 383 -8.64 -7.97 39.99
N GLU A 384 -8.38 -9.27 39.96
CA GLU A 384 -8.71 -10.17 41.08
C GLU A 384 -7.98 -9.81 42.41
N SER A 385 -6.81 -9.17 42.30
CA SER A 385 -5.98 -8.80 43.44
C SER A 385 -6.06 -7.33 43.85
N ARG A 386 -6.86 -6.52 43.18
CA ARG A 386 -6.92 -5.06 43.37
C ARG A 386 -8.34 -4.57 43.62
N SER A 387 -8.46 -3.55 44.46
CA SER A 387 -9.76 -2.84 44.70
C SER A 387 -10.14 -1.87 43.59
N THR A 388 -9.18 -1.43 42.80
CA THR A 388 -9.40 -0.52 41.65
C THR A 388 -9.04 -1.23 40.35
N PRO A 389 -9.77 -0.98 39.25
CA PRO A 389 -9.44 -1.58 37.96
C PRO A 389 -7.98 -1.30 37.58
N PRO A 390 -7.23 -2.32 37.18
CA PRO A 390 -5.87 -2.13 36.69
C PRO A 390 -5.89 -1.38 35.36
N LYS A 391 -4.82 -0.63 35.11
CA LYS A 391 -4.64 0.12 33.87
C LYS A 391 -3.43 -0.34 33.11
N CYS A 392 -3.44 -0.23 31.78
CA CYS A 392 -2.29 -0.59 30.97
C CYS A 392 -2.16 0.27 29.71
N LEU A 393 -0.92 0.46 29.29
CA LEU A 393 -0.56 0.94 27.97
C LEU A 393 -0.27 -0.26 27.08
N VAL A 394 -0.85 -0.28 25.88
CA VAL A 394 -0.58 -1.29 24.86
C VAL A 394 0.06 -0.59 23.67
N VAL A 395 1.27 -0.99 23.29
CA VAL A 395 2.00 -0.43 22.15
C VAL A 395 2.00 -1.47 21.03
N MET A 396 1.39 -1.12 19.93
CA MET A 396 1.32 -2.00 18.76
C MET A 396 1.22 -1.20 17.46
N ASN A 397 1.62 -1.82 16.36
CA ASN A 397 1.49 -1.17 15.07
C ASN A 397 0.04 -0.74 14.82
N TYR A 398 -0.15 0.42 14.22
CA TYR A 398 -1.48 1.01 13.97
C TYR A 398 -2.43 0.04 13.23
N ARG A 399 -1.89 -0.91 12.45
CA ARG A 399 -2.68 -1.93 11.74
C ARG A 399 -3.44 -2.87 12.66
N HIS A 400 -2.97 -3.05 13.88
CA HIS A 400 -3.59 -3.86 14.93
C HIS A 400 -4.56 -3.06 15.82
N ALA A 401 -4.71 -1.75 15.55
CA ALA A 401 -5.40 -0.83 16.45
C ALA A 401 -6.61 -0.10 15.85
N PHE A 402 -7.07 -0.47 14.64
CA PHE A 402 -8.26 0.14 14.03
C PHE A 402 -9.54 -0.29 14.75
N ASP A 403 -10.46 0.65 14.99
CA ASP A 403 -11.84 0.37 15.37
C ASP A 403 -12.73 0.35 14.12
N LEU A 404 -12.93 -0.82 13.56
CA LEU A 404 -13.79 -1.02 12.40
C LEU A 404 -15.08 -1.78 12.75
N THR A 405 -15.25 -2.15 14.03
CA THR A 405 -16.37 -2.95 14.51
C THR A 405 -17.70 -2.22 14.37
N GLY A 406 -18.73 -2.95 13.94
CA GLY A 406 -20.10 -2.42 13.81
C GLY A 406 -20.33 -1.47 12.64
N ARG A 407 -19.30 -1.18 11.84
CA ARG A 407 -19.38 -0.26 10.70
C ARG A 407 -19.82 -0.95 9.39
N SER A 408 -19.65 -2.28 9.31
CA SER A 408 -20.21 -3.12 8.25
C SER A 408 -20.41 -4.54 8.79
N PRO A 409 -21.58 -5.19 8.57
CA PRO A 409 -21.81 -6.59 8.94
C PRO A 409 -20.84 -7.57 8.26
N GLU A 410 -20.22 -7.14 7.16
CA GLU A 410 -19.32 -7.95 6.34
C GLU A 410 -17.85 -7.87 6.83
N VAL A 411 -17.53 -6.87 7.67
CA VAL A 411 -16.19 -6.73 8.27
C VAL A 411 -16.14 -7.58 9.53
N LYS A 412 -15.52 -8.76 9.41
CA LYS A 412 -15.19 -9.58 10.58
C LYS A 412 -14.15 -8.84 11.42
N ARG A 413 -14.21 -9.03 12.73
CA ARG A 413 -13.12 -8.60 13.63
C ARG A 413 -11.82 -9.21 13.15
N PHE A 414 -10.80 -8.39 13.00
CA PHE A 414 -9.52 -8.88 12.48
C PHE A 414 -8.31 -8.24 13.14
N ASN A 415 -8.49 -7.25 14.03
CA ASN A 415 -7.36 -6.63 14.73
C ASN A 415 -7.51 -6.64 16.26
N THR A 416 -6.39 -6.49 16.93
CA THR A 416 -6.27 -6.62 18.39
C THR A 416 -7.17 -5.63 19.14
N TYR A 417 -7.25 -4.38 18.68
CA TYR A 417 -8.05 -3.37 19.37
C TYR A 417 -9.54 -3.71 19.39
N GLU A 418 -10.06 -4.29 18.35
CA GLU A 418 -11.48 -4.68 18.28
C GLU A 418 -11.83 -5.73 19.33
N PHE A 419 -10.94 -6.70 19.58
CA PHE A 419 -11.11 -7.69 20.65
C PHE A 419 -10.99 -7.05 22.04
N LEU A 420 -10.05 -6.10 22.22
CA LEU A 420 -9.94 -5.34 23.48
C LEU A 420 -11.19 -4.50 23.74
N LYS A 421 -11.69 -3.82 22.72
CA LYS A 421 -12.90 -3.00 22.83
C LYS A 421 -14.14 -3.82 23.17
N ASP A 422 -14.26 -5.03 22.63
CA ASP A 422 -15.36 -5.92 23.02
C ASP A 422 -15.36 -6.27 24.51
N THR A 423 -14.17 -6.44 25.08
CA THR A 423 -14.04 -6.81 26.50
C THR A 423 -14.16 -5.61 27.43
N PHE A 424 -13.47 -4.53 27.09
CA PHE A 424 -13.39 -3.35 27.96
C PHE A 424 -14.43 -2.27 27.64
N GLY A 425 -15.10 -2.38 26.48
CA GLY A 425 -16.14 -1.42 26.05
C GLY A 425 -15.60 0.00 25.97
N ASN A 426 -16.31 0.93 26.59
CA ASN A 426 -15.93 2.34 26.62
C ASN A 426 -14.73 2.64 27.54
N ARG A 427 -14.11 1.62 28.14
CA ARG A 427 -12.89 1.75 28.93
C ARG A 427 -11.62 1.44 28.14
N ALA A 428 -11.73 1.21 26.83
CA ALA A 428 -10.60 1.06 25.93
C ALA A 428 -10.53 2.27 24.96
N ALA A 429 -9.33 2.78 24.75
CA ALA A 429 -9.02 3.85 23.80
C ALA A 429 -7.88 3.42 22.88
N ASN A 430 -7.88 3.95 21.65
CA ASN A 430 -6.79 3.82 20.70
C ASN A 430 -6.33 5.21 20.22
N VAL A 431 -5.04 5.44 20.25
CA VAL A 431 -4.43 6.74 19.98
C VAL A 431 -3.46 6.61 18.81
N LEU A 432 -3.74 7.36 17.75
CA LEU A 432 -2.88 7.40 16.58
C LEU A 432 -1.68 8.31 16.85
N LEU A 433 -0.48 7.83 16.62
CA LEU A 433 0.69 8.69 16.46
C LEU A 433 0.71 9.28 15.05
N ASN A 434 1.08 10.55 14.90
CA ASN A 434 1.23 11.14 13.57
C ASN A 434 2.21 10.31 12.74
N THR A 435 1.76 9.87 11.58
CA THR A 435 2.49 8.88 10.76
C THR A 435 2.26 9.13 9.28
N ARG A 436 2.99 8.38 8.47
CA ARG A 436 2.76 8.26 7.03
C ARG A 436 1.98 6.98 6.73
N ILE A 437 1.08 7.07 5.76
CA ILE A 437 0.42 5.89 5.20
C ILE A 437 1.42 5.24 4.25
N ALA A 438 2.04 4.15 4.62
CA ALA A 438 3.23 3.65 3.96
C ALA A 438 4.42 4.65 4.07
N ILE A 439 5.55 4.31 3.47
CA ILE A 439 6.83 5.03 3.69
C ILE A 439 6.79 6.50 3.24
N SER A 440 5.88 6.87 2.35
CA SER A 440 5.93 8.16 1.65
C SER A 440 4.65 8.97 1.61
N VAL A 441 3.55 8.47 2.14
CA VAL A 441 2.24 9.14 2.02
C VAL A 441 1.78 9.66 3.39
N PRO A 442 1.78 10.98 3.63
CA PRO A 442 1.27 11.53 4.88
C PRO A 442 -0.25 11.37 5.00
N ILE A 443 -0.74 11.25 6.23
CA ILE A 443 -2.17 11.19 6.56
C ILE A 443 -2.88 12.45 6.05
N ALA A 444 -4.13 12.31 5.62
CA ALA A 444 -4.93 13.38 5.04
C ALA A 444 -4.21 14.15 3.91
N GLY A 445 -3.25 13.48 3.29
CA GLY A 445 -2.42 14.03 2.23
C GLY A 445 -1.52 15.18 2.69
N GLY A 446 -1.04 15.14 3.91
CA GLY A 446 -0.18 16.17 4.51
C GLY A 446 -0.90 17.44 4.95
N LEU A 447 -2.23 17.47 4.90
CA LEU A 447 -3.01 18.63 5.36
C LEU A 447 -2.76 18.92 6.85
N TRP A 448 -2.67 17.86 7.64
CA TRP A 448 -2.41 17.98 9.07
C TRP A 448 -1.01 18.50 9.35
N ASP A 449 -0.02 17.98 8.65
CA ASP A 449 1.38 18.40 8.80
C ASP A 449 1.56 19.88 8.47
N VAL A 450 0.95 20.37 7.37
CA VAL A 450 0.98 21.80 7.03
C VAL A 450 0.29 22.65 8.11
N ALA A 451 -0.83 22.18 8.70
CA ALA A 451 -1.50 22.90 9.77
C ALA A 451 -0.64 22.97 11.05
N PHE A 452 0.09 21.91 11.38
CA PHE A 452 1.06 21.92 12.47
C PHE A 452 2.25 22.85 12.16
N GLU A 453 2.79 22.81 10.94
CA GLU A 453 3.85 23.73 10.49
C GLU A 453 3.44 25.20 10.63
N GLU A 454 2.22 25.58 10.18
CA GLU A 454 1.66 26.93 10.34
C GLU A 454 1.51 27.38 11.80
N THR A 455 1.48 26.43 12.74
CA THR A 455 1.42 26.70 14.18
C THR A 455 2.74 26.47 14.91
N GLY A 456 3.85 26.31 14.15
CA GLY A 456 5.21 26.17 14.66
C GLY A 456 5.55 24.76 15.13
N ASN A 457 4.91 23.73 14.57
CA ASN A 457 5.11 22.30 14.86
C ASN A 457 5.06 21.97 16.36
N ARG A 458 4.19 22.66 17.11
CA ARG A 458 4.08 22.44 18.55
C ARG A 458 3.53 21.05 18.81
N PRO A 459 4.25 20.22 19.59
CA PRO A 459 3.75 18.90 19.97
C PRO A 459 2.39 19.01 20.68
N ALA A 460 1.46 18.13 20.33
CA ALA A 460 0.09 18.18 20.87
C ALA A 460 -0.54 16.79 20.90
N GLY A 461 -1.45 16.57 21.88
CA GLY A 461 -2.35 15.43 21.93
C GLY A 461 -3.78 15.89 22.13
N PHE A 462 -4.73 15.29 21.44
CA PHE A 462 -6.16 15.63 21.53
C PHE A 462 -7.07 14.52 21.03
N ASP A 463 -8.32 14.53 21.50
CA ASP A 463 -9.36 13.63 21.02
C ASP A 463 -9.75 13.99 19.57
N PHE A 464 -10.00 12.99 18.75
CA PHE A 464 -10.52 13.22 17.39
C PHE A 464 -11.95 13.76 17.43
N GLU A 465 -12.76 13.28 18.38
CA GLU A 465 -14.12 13.78 18.56
C GLU A 465 -14.10 15.28 18.89
N GLY A 466 -14.93 16.06 18.20
CA GLY A 466 -14.97 17.52 18.35
C GLY A 466 -13.86 18.28 17.60
N SER A 467 -12.82 17.61 17.13
CA SER A 467 -11.73 18.22 16.37
C SER A 467 -12.02 18.29 14.86
N PRO A 468 -11.42 19.21 14.11
CA PRO A 468 -11.48 19.19 12.65
C PRO A 468 -10.74 17.99 12.05
N PHE A 469 -9.70 17.49 12.70
CA PHE A 469 -8.92 16.32 12.31
C PHE A 469 -9.77 15.04 12.29
N GLY A 470 -10.60 14.86 13.31
CA GLY A 470 -11.49 13.70 13.41
C GLY A 470 -12.56 13.63 12.33
N LYS A 471 -12.92 14.77 11.71
CA LYS A 471 -13.93 14.84 10.65
C LYS A 471 -13.40 14.46 9.28
N ASP A 472 -12.08 14.37 9.12
CA ASP A 472 -11.47 13.98 7.85
C ASP A 472 -11.77 12.51 7.49
N PRO A 473 -11.91 12.21 6.19
CA PRO A 473 -12.06 10.84 5.74
C PRO A 473 -10.86 9.98 6.14
N PHE A 474 -11.14 8.79 6.68
CA PHE A 474 -10.10 7.83 7.02
C PHE A 474 -9.46 7.27 5.74
N ASP A 475 -8.16 7.48 5.56
CA ASP A 475 -7.40 7.14 4.35
C ASP A 475 -6.26 6.13 4.58
N MET A 476 -6.04 5.67 5.84
CA MET A 476 -4.98 4.73 6.17
C MET A 476 -5.20 3.29 5.67
N PHE A 477 -6.35 2.99 5.09
CA PHE A 477 -6.67 1.67 4.55
C PHE A 477 -7.12 1.77 3.08
N PRO A 478 -6.23 2.23 2.17
CA PRO A 478 -6.61 2.56 0.79
C PRO A 478 -7.02 1.34 -0.05
N PHE A 479 -6.67 0.12 0.41
CA PHE A 479 -6.87 -1.13 -0.35
C PHE A 479 -8.23 -1.79 -0.10
N ASN A 480 -9.02 -1.33 0.89
CA ASN A 480 -10.34 -1.89 1.14
C ASN A 480 -11.44 -0.97 0.63
N PRO A 481 -12.07 -1.28 -0.52
CA PRO A 481 -13.11 -0.44 -1.11
C PRO A 481 -14.38 -0.35 -0.25
N THR A 482 -14.57 -1.27 0.69
CA THR A 482 -15.70 -1.27 1.62
C THR A 482 -15.55 -0.19 2.70
N ILE A 483 -14.32 0.17 3.04
CA ILE A 483 -13.98 1.11 4.12
C ILE A 483 -13.63 2.48 3.55
N LYS A 484 -13.00 2.52 2.37
CA LYS A 484 -12.49 3.75 1.76
C LYS A 484 -13.57 4.83 1.61
N GLY A 485 -13.35 5.97 2.27
CA GLY A 485 -14.22 7.14 2.18
C GLY A 485 -15.55 7.05 2.94
N LYS A 486 -15.82 5.94 3.65
CA LYS A 486 -17.04 5.76 4.45
C LYS A 486 -16.85 6.12 5.92
N LEU A 487 -15.62 6.02 6.42
CA LEU A 487 -15.27 6.30 7.81
C LEU A 487 -14.52 7.63 7.90
N LYS A 488 -14.61 8.25 9.07
CA LYS A 488 -13.81 9.39 9.49
C LYS A 488 -12.77 8.94 10.51
N TYR A 489 -11.74 9.75 10.75
CA TYR A 489 -10.72 9.42 11.75
C TYR A 489 -11.31 9.23 13.15
N GLN A 490 -12.27 10.07 13.56
CA GLN A 490 -13.01 9.94 14.84
C GLN A 490 -13.84 8.65 14.96
N ASP A 491 -14.14 7.99 13.84
CA ASP A 491 -14.86 6.73 13.83
C ASP A 491 -13.93 5.53 14.08
N VAL A 492 -12.62 5.72 13.87
CA VAL A 492 -11.61 4.65 13.91
C VAL A 492 -10.67 4.80 15.10
N PHE A 493 -10.36 6.02 15.51
CA PHE A 493 -9.44 6.30 16.61
C PHE A 493 -10.07 7.26 17.63
N THR A 494 -9.68 7.09 18.89
CA THR A 494 -10.06 7.98 19.98
C THR A 494 -9.38 9.35 19.85
N GLY A 495 -8.10 9.38 19.52
CA GLY A 495 -7.34 10.62 19.44
C GLY A 495 -6.05 10.54 18.65
N LEU A 496 -5.40 11.69 18.55
CA LEU A 496 -4.12 11.90 17.87
C LEU A 496 -3.07 12.40 18.85
N VAL A 497 -1.86 11.89 18.69
CA VAL A 497 -0.64 12.46 19.25
C VAL A 497 0.28 12.89 18.12
N TYR A 498 0.61 14.16 18.08
CA TYR A 498 1.66 14.73 17.25
C TYR A 498 2.87 15.03 18.15
N ALA A 499 3.79 14.09 18.23
CA ALA A 499 4.96 14.21 19.09
C ALA A 499 6.10 14.94 18.35
N HIS A 500 6.33 14.61 17.09
CA HIS A 500 7.40 15.17 16.25
C HIS A 500 6.89 15.40 14.83
N PRO A 501 7.41 16.42 14.10
CA PRO A 501 7.19 16.55 12.67
C PRO A 501 7.57 15.28 11.90
N LEU A 502 6.95 15.05 10.75
CA LEU A 502 7.30 13.90 9.91
C LEU A 502 8.77 13.94 9.45
N ASP A 503 9.34 15.13 9.29
CA ASP A 503 10.72 15.30 8.83
C ASP A 503 11.76 15.02 9.93
N ASP A 504 11.35 15.04 11.20
CA ASP A 504 12.19 14.67 12.35
C ASP A 504 12.16 13.16 12.64
N GLN A 505 11.29 12.40 11.96
CA GLN A 505 11.22 10.97 12.10
C GLN A 505 12.40 10.28 11.44
N TYR A 506 12.95 9.27 12.09
CA TYR A 506 14.13 8.55 11.58
C TYR A 506 14.01 7.05 11.83
N LEU A 507 14.63 6.28 10.93
CA LEU A 507 14.81 4.85 11.12
C LEU A 507 16.14 4.59 11.82
N GLN A 508 16.15 3.63 12.74
CA GLN A 508 17.36 3.22 13.44
C GLN A 508 17.48 1.70 13.41
N ASN A 509 18.58 1.23 12.86
CA ASN A 509 18.88 -0.18 12.72
C ASN A 509 20.30 -0.47 13.18
N GLY A 510 20.53 -1.73 13.53
CA GLY A 510 21.82 -2.24 13.96
C GLY A 510 21.94 -2.25 15.47
N ILE A 511 22.27 -3.41 16.00
CA ILE A 511 22.52 -3.66 17.42
C ILE A 511 23.92 -4.25 17.54
N PRO A 512 24.85 -3.59 18.27
CA PRO A 512 26.20 -4.11 18.44
C PRO A 512 26.23 -5.55 18.96
N GLY A 513 26.99 -6.43 18.29
CA GLY A 513 27.13 -7.82 18.68
C GLY A 513 25.88 -8.69 18.42
N TYR A 514 24.90 -8.18 17.66
CA TYR A 514 23.67 -8.93 17.37
C TYR A 514 23.95 -10.24 16.64
N PHE A 515 24.85 -10.25 15.67
CA PHE A 515 25.18 -11.46 14.89
C PHE A 515 26.34 -12.26 15.52
N GLU A 516 27.10 -11.71 16.43
CA GLU A 516 28.27 -12.37 17.02
C GLU A 516 27.90 -13.71 17.68
N GLY A 517 28.46 -14.82 17.16
CA GLY A 517 28.14 -16.17 17.61
C GLY A 517 26.73 -16.66 17.25
N PHE A 518 26.01 -15.95 16.40
CA PHE A 518 24.63 -16.25 15.99
C PHE A 518 24.46 -16.39 14.48
N GLU A 519 25.53 -16.17 13.70
CA GLU A 519 25.51 -16.07 12.24
C GLU A 519 24.93 -17.33 11.57
N GLU A 520 25.39 -18.51 11.98
CA GLU A 520 24.93 -19.78 11.40
C GLU A 520 23.44 -20.02 11.68
N GLU A 521 23.01 -19.76 12.90
CA GLU A 521 21.62 -19.97 13.31
C GLU A 521 20.67 -18.99 12.63
N VAL A 522 21.02 -17.71 12.54
CA VAL A 522 20.14 -16.73 11.86
C VAL A 522 20.06 -17.00 10.35
N LEU A 523 21.14 -17.44 9.72
CA LEU A 523 21.13 -17.85 8.30
C LEU A 523 20.31 -19.12 8.10
N ARG A 524 20.40 -20.09 9.01
CA ARG A 524 19.55 -21.28 9.01
C ARG A 524 18.06 -20.88 9.04
N ARG A 525 17.68 -19.99 9.96
CA ARG A 525 16.30 -19.47 10.07
C ARG A 525 15.87 -18.71 8.82
N ALA A 526 16.77 -17.89 8.27
CA ALA A 526 16.49 -17.10 7.06
C ALA A 526 16.21 -17.98 5.83
N ARG A 527 16.93 -19.10 5.68
CA ARG A 527 16.71 -20.08 4.59
C ARG A 527 15.35 -20.75 4.68
N LEU A 528 14.77 -20.92 5.89
CA LEU A 528 13.40 -21.42 6.04
C LEU A 528 12.35 -20.48 5.43
N ILE A 529 12.68 -19.20 5.25
CA ILE A 529 11.80 -18.19 4.66
C ILE A 529 12.00 -18.12 3.14
N SER A 530 13.20 -17.81 2.69
CA SER A 530 13.60 -17.79 1.27
C SER A 530 15.10 -17.54 1.11
N GLU A 531 15.64 -17.94 -0.05
CA GLU A 531 17.03 -17.59 -0.44
C GLU A 531 17.26 -16.08 -0.48
N GLY A 532 16.31 -15.30 -1.00
CA GLY A 532 16.43 -13.84 -1.05
C GLY A 532 16.54 -13.21 0.33
N PHE A 533 15.85 -13.77 1.32
CA PHE A 533 15.94 -13.30 2.70
C PHE A 533 17.29 -13.69 3.34
N SER A 534 17.81 -14.88 3.03
CA SER A 534 19.15 -15.32 3.45
C SER A 534 20.24 -14.35 2.97
N LEU A 535 20.19 -13.93 1.70
CA LEU A 535 21.13 -12.94 1.15
C LEU A 535 21.06 -11.58 1.86
N HIS A 536 19.86 -11.16 2.26
CA HIS A 536 19.69 -9.94 3.05
C HIS A 536 20.37 -10.06 4.43
N ILE A 537 20.21 -11.19 5.10
CA ILE A 537 20.85 -11.44 6.41
C ILE A 537 22.38 -11.53 6.26
N GLU A 538 22.90 -12.16 5.21
CA GLU A 538 24.34 -12.17 4.91
C GLU A 538 24.92 -10.76 4.75
N TYR A 539 24.16 -9.88 4.09
CA TYR A 539 24.53 -8.47 3.97
C TYR A 539 24.57 -7.74 5.33
N LEU A 540 23.60 -7.98 6.21
CA LEU A 540 23.57 -7.39 7.55
C LEU A 540 24.75 -7.88 8.41
N ILE A 541 25.06 -9.19 8.38
CA ILE A 541 26.24 -9.79 9.04
C ILE A 541 27.53 -9.15 8.52
N TYR A 542 27.65 -8.99 7.19
CA TYR A 542 28.81 -8.35 6.58
C TYR A 542 28.99 -6.90 7.09
N ARG A 543 27.90 -6.13 7.19
CA ARG A 543 27.96 -4.75 7.69
C ARG A 543 28.43 -4.70 9.14
N GLU A 544 27.88 -5.54 10.02
CA GLU A 544 28.31 -5.62 11.42
C GLU A 544 29.80 -5.92 11.54
N LYS A 545 30.30 -6.89 10.77
CA LYS A 545 31.73 -7.25 10.74
C LYS A 545 32.64 -6.13 10.23
N LYS A 546 32.11 -5.18 9.48
CA LYS A 546 32.83 -3.98 9.02
C LYS A 546 32.76 -2.83 10.01
N GLY A 547 32.11 -3.02 11.15
CA GLY A 547 31.94 -1.97 12.17
C GLY A 547 30.82 -0.98 11.85
N ASP A 548 30.04 -1.22 10.80
CA ASP A 548 28.87 -0.43 10.44
C ASP A 548 27.65 -0.95 11.19
N VAL A 549 27.67 -0.81 12.50
CA VAL A 549 26.80 -1.55 13.41
C VAL A 549 25.50 -0.82 13.72
N ALA A 550 25.54 0.50 13.80
CA ALA A 550 24.34 1.30 14.08
C ALA A 550 24.27 2.47 13.09
N TRP A 551 23.21 2.49 12.32
CA TRP A 551 22.99 3.59 11.40
C TRP A 551 21.61 4.22 11.60
N LYS A 552 21.60 5.53 11.67
CA LYS A 552 20.42 6.37 11.46
C LYS A 552 20.25 6.53 9.96
N SER A 553 19.08 6.24 9.44
CA SER A 553 18.65 6.73 8.15
C SER A 553 17.49 7.67 8.39
N GLU A 554 17.62 8.88 7.88
CA GLU A 554 16.46 9.73 7.72
C GLU A 554 15.44 8.96 6.88
N LEU A 555 14.18 9.03 7.25
CA LEU A 555 13.13 8.64 6.33
C LEU A 555 13.36 9.48 5.07
N PRO A 556 13.33 8.89 3.85
CA PRO A 556 13.68 9.61 2.64
C PRO A 556 12.98 10.97 2.65
N GLY A 557 13.78 12.01 2.80
CA GLY A 557 13.29 13.39 2.90
C GLY A 557 12.67 13.82 1.58
N HIS A 558 11.91 14.89 1.64
CA HIS A 558 11.18 15.46 0.50
C HIS A 558 12.03 15.67 -0.76
N GLU A 559 13.34 15.86 -0.65
CA GLU A 559 14.21 16.18 -1.78
C GLU A 559 14.42 15.00 -2.74
N ILE A 560 14.68 13.80 -2.21
CA ILE A 560 14.84 12.59 -3.05
C ILE A 560 13.49 12.17 -3.62
N GLU A 561 12.43 12.28 -2.83
CA GLU A 561 11.07 12.01 -3.30
C GLU A 561 10.66 12.98 -4.39
N THR A 562 10.90 14.29 -4.22
CA THR A 562 10.61 15.32 -5.24
C THR A 562 11.40 15.08 -6.52
N LEU A 563 12.69 14.71 -6.43
CA LEU A 563 13.51 14.40 -7.60
C LEU A 563 12.99 13.13 -8.31
N LEU A 564 12.66 12.08 -7.56
CA LEU A 564 12.09 10.85 -8.12
C LEU A 564 10.74 11.11 -8.80
N GLU A 565 9.91 11.94 -8.22
CA GLU A 565 8.61 12.35 -8.75
C GLU A 565 8.75 13.18 -10.03
N LEU A 566 9.68 14.12 -10.07
CA LEU A 566 10.01 14.87 -11.28
C LEU A 566 10.54 13.94 -12.38
N CYS A 567 11.35 12.94 -12.04
CA CYS A 567 11.80 11.92 -12.97
C CYS A 567 10.63 11.07 -13.52
N LEU A 568 9.69 10.68 -12.65
CA LEU A 568 8.50 9.92 -13.03
C LEU A 568 7.54 10.74 -13.90
N LEU A 569 7.33 12.02 -13.57
CA LEU A 569 6.60 12.97 -14.42
C LEU A 569 7.30 13.16 -15.77
N GLY A 570 8.62 13.26 -15.77
CA GLY A 570 9.42 13.31 -16.99
C GLY A 570 9.27 12.06 -17.85
N LEU A 571 9.34 10.86 -17.26
CA LEU A 571 9.12 9.58 -17.96
C LEU A 571 7.71 9.48 -18.55
N ASN A 572 6.68 9.90 -17.81
CA ASN A 572 5.33 9.95 -18.33
C ASN A 572 5.17 10.99 -19.44
N GLY A 573 5.85 12.14 -19.34
CA GLY A 573 5.93 13.15 -20.41
C GLY A 573 6.57 12.59 -21.68
N VAL A 574 7.66 11.84 -21.55
CA VAL A 574 8.31 11.15 -22.70
C VAL A 574 7.37 10.10 -23.31
N GLY A 575 6.72 9.29 -22.49
CA GLY A 575 5.74 8.32 -22.96
C GLY A 575 4.57 8.97 -23.70
N LEU A 576 4.07 10.11 -23.19
CA LEU A 576 3.06 10.92 -23.84
C LEU A 576 3.54 11.48 -25.18
N MET A 577 4.77 12.03 -25.24
CA MET A 577 5.35 12.52 -26.50
C MET A 577 5.46 11.42 -27.55
N ILE A 578 5.84 10.21 -27.14
CA ILE A 578 5.86 9.04 -28.03
C ILE A 578 4.44 8.72 -28.53
N GLY A 579 3.44 8.75 -27.64
CA GLY A 579 2.04 8.56 -28.01
C GLY A 579 1.53 9.61 -28.98
N VAL A 580 1.74 10.89 -28.68
CA VAL A 580 1.38 12.02 -29.54
C VAL A 580 2.14 11.97 -30.88
N GLY A 581 3.44 11.67 -30.86
CA GLY A 581 4.24 11.48 -32.06
C GLY A 581 3.72 10.34 -32.95
N THR A 582 3.28 9.24 -32.35
CA THR A 582 2.65 8.12 -33.09
C THR A 582 1.33 8.55 -33.73
N ILE A 583 0.51 9.36 -33.04
CA ILE A 583 -0.73 9.95 -33.56
C ILE A 583 -0.41 10.88 -34.72
N ALA A 584 0.50 11.83 -34.54
CA ALA A 584 0.87 12.80 -35.55
C ALA A 584 1.42 12.13 -36.82
N LEU A 585 2.25 11.09 -36.64
CA LEU A 585 2.77 10.30 -37.76
C LEU A 585 1.67 9.55 -38.49
N GLY A 586 0.73 8.93 -37.73
CA GLY A 586 -0.46 8.29 -38.31
C GLY A 586 -1.30 9.25 -39.13
N TRP A 587 -1.52 10.47 -38.64
CA TRP A 587 -2.22 11.54 -39.35
C TRP A 587 -1.43 12.02 -40.57
N GLY A 588 -0.14 12.28 -40.46
CA GLY A 588 0.73 12.69 -41.55
C GLY A 588 0.73 11.68 -42.69
N LEU A 589 0.83 10.39 -42.38
CA LEU A 589 0.74 9.32 -43.39
C LEU A 589 -0.63 9.22 -44.02
N ALA A 590 -1.72 9.48 -43.28
CA ALA A 590 -3.07 9.49 -43.81
C ALA A 590 -3.33 10.69 -44.75
N MET A 591 -2.77 11.85 -44.43
CA MET A 591 -2.85 13.05 -45.26
C MET A 591 -2.00 12.94 -46.54
N TRP A 592 -0.78 12.41 -46.44
CA TRP A 592 0.11 12.18 -47.60
C TRP A 592 -0.50 11.22 -48.62
N LYS A 593 -1.18 10.17 -48.16
CA LYS A 593 -1.89 9.23 -49.03
C LYS A 593 -3.13 9.80 -49.70
N ARG A 594 -3.66 10.94 -49.24
CA ARG A 594 -4.78 11.63 -49.87
C ARG A 594 -4.35 12.57 -51.03
N ARG A 595 -3.06 12.96 -51.03
CA ARG A 595 -2.50 13.85 -52.04
C ARG A 595 -1.87 13.10 -53.22
N LYS A 596 -1.72 11.79 -53.12
CA LYS A 596 -1.41 10.86 -54.20
C LYS A 596 -2.67 10.08 -54.62
#